data_d91deac12a7adc71684bab9c719fae5c
#
_entry.id   d91deac12a7adc71684bab9c719fae5c
#
_cell.length_a   1.000
_cell.length_b   1.000
_cell.length_c   1.000
_cell.angle_alpha   90.00
_cell.angle_beta   90.00
_cell.angle_gamma   90.00
#
_symmetry.space_group_name_H-M   'P 1'
#
loop_
_entity.id
_entity.type
_entity.pdbx_description
1 polymer ?
#
loop_
_entity_poly.entity_id
_entity_poly.type
_entity_poly.pdbx_seq_one_letter_code
_entity_poly.pdbx_strand_id
1 'polypeptide(L)'
;MAGNFLKYDGPLTVADLPVDAHEFIALCAPRPVFISGGATNGDGWVDAKGMFMAAAAAGPVYKLLGRKDLGTTVFPPIETPLIDGDIAFRQHTGGHTPAPNWPTFLEFASRYLHAPESTQAK
;
A
#
# COMPACT_ATOMS: atom_id res chain seq x y z
N MET A 1 -13.72 12.53 -6.00
CA MET A 1 -14.19 11.45 -5.09
C MET A 1 -14.63 11.97 -3.73
N ALA A 2 -13.89 12.84 -3.07
CA ALA A 2 -14.24 13.38 -1.74
C ALA A 2 -15.65 14.01 -1.68
N GLY A 3 -16.06 14.77 -2.70
CA GLY A 3 -17.38 15.40 -2.72
C GLY A 3 -18.56 14.43 -2.77
N ASN A 4 -18.39 13.24 -3.34
CA ASN A 4 -19.44 12.20 -3.31
C ASN A 4 -19.51 11.50 -1.96
N PHE A 5 -18.37 11.28 -1.31
CA PHE A 5 -18.33 10.71 0.03
C PHE A 5 -19.06 11.63 1.03
N LEU A 6 -18.70 12.91 1.06
CA LEU A 6 -19.35 13.92 1.92
C LEU A 6 -20.86 14.02 1.70
N LYS A 7 -21.35 13.73 0.50
CA LYS A 7 -22.79 13.73 0.20
C LYS A 7 -23.54 12.63 0.95
N TYR A 8 -22.90 11.48 1.20
CA TYR A 8 -23.50 10.34 1.90
C TYR A 8 -23.18 10.30 3.39
N ASP A 9 -22.15 11.05 3.79
CA ASP A 9 -21.67 11.11 5.18
C ASP A 9 -22.60 11.96 6.09
N GLY A 10 -23.40 12.85 5.46
CA GLY A 10 -24.36 13.70 6.19
C GLY A 10 -23.64 14.66 7.15
N PRO A 11 -24.03 14.69 8.43
CA PRO A 11 -23.42 15.58 9.43
C PRO A 11 -22.13 15.02 10.06
N LEU A 12 -21.70 13.84 9.67
CA LEU A 12 -20.50 13.19 10.26
C LEU A 12 -19.22 13.93 9.85
N THR A 13 -18.26 13.92 10.73
CA THR A 13 -16.88 14.36 10.48
C THR A 13 -15.97 13.15 10.30
N VAL A 14 -14.74 13.37 9.83
CA VAL A 14 -13.75 12.28 9.70
C VAL A 14 -13.53 11.55 11.05
N ALA A 15 -13.64 12.29 12.17
CA ALA A 15 -13.49 11.72 13.51
C ALA A 15 -14.67 10.82 13.94
N ASP A 16 -15.81 10.92 13.27
CA ASP A 16 -17.00 10.12 13.57
C ASP A 16 -17.02 8.80 12.78
N LEU A 17 -16.09 8.62 11.84
CA LEU A 17 -16.02 7.41 11.04
C LEU A 17 -15.53 6.23 11.89
N PRO A 18 -16.20 5.05 11.80
CA PRO A 18 -15.85 3.88 12.61
C PRO A 18 -14.59 3.17 12.12
N VAL A 19 -14.07 3.52 10.94
CA VAL A 19 -12.91 2.90 10.31
C VAL A 19 -12.07 3.94 9.57
N ASP A 20 -10.76 3.68 9.49
CA ASP A 20 -9.82 4.52 8.74
C ASP A 20 -8.97 3.66 7.79
N ALA A 21 -8.24 4.31 6.89
CA ALA A 21 -7.49 3.66 5.81
C ALA A 21 -6.49 2.60 6.30
N HIS A 22 -5.83 2.83 7.45
CA HIS A 22 -4.88 1.88 8.01
C HIS A 22 -5.54 0.58 8.50
N GLU A 23 -6.80 0.62 8.91
CA GLU A 23 -7.56 -0.56 9.33
C GLU A 23 -7.88 -1.45 8.13
N PHE A 24 -8.20 -0.87 6.96
CA PHE A 24 -8.39 -1.64 5.72
C PHE A 24 -7.10 -2.35 5.29
N ILE A 25 -5.95 -1.71 5.44
CA ILE A 25 -4.66 -2.35 5.18
C ILE A 25 -4.41 -3.46 6.20
N ALA A 26 -4.70 -3.23 7.48
CA ALA A 26 -4.55 -4.21 8.54
C ALA A 26 -5.42 -5.45 8.32
N LEU A 27 -6.61 -5.33 7.73
CA LEU A 27 -7.46 -6.47 7.37
C LEU A 27 -6.83 -7.42 6.33
N CYS A 28 -5.84 -6.96 5.58
CA CYS A 28 -5.11 -7.82 4.66
C CYS A 28 -4.15 -8.76 5.37
N ALA A 29 -3.70 -8.41 6.59
CA ALA A 29 -2.73 -9.22 7.33
C ALA A 29 -3.23 -10.66 7.58
N PRO A 30 -2.37 -11.68 7.53
CA PRO A 30 -0.91 -11.64 7.32
C PRO A 30 -0.46 -11.63 5.85
N ARG A 31 -1.39 -11.43 4.90
CA ARG A 31 -1.08 -11.42 3.46
C ARG A 31 -0.27 -10.19 3.09
N PRO A 32 0.68 -10.32 2.12
CA PRO A 32 1.47 -9.18 1.67
C PRO A 32 0.60 -8.12 0.97
N VAL A 33 0.97 -6.85 1.16
CA VAL A 33 0.29 -5.71 0.54
C VAL A 33 1.32 -4.80 -0.12
N PHE A 34 1.07 -4.45 -1.37
CA PHE A 34 1.87 -3.47 -2.11
C PHE A 34 1.02 -2.24 -2.42
N ILE A 35 1.45 -1.09 -1.93
CA ILE A 35 0.77 0.19 -2.10
C ILE A 35 1.64 1.07 -2.98
N SER A 36 1.06 1.66 -4.01
CA SER A 36 1.82 2.52 -4.91
C SER A 36 0.98 3.64 -5.50
N GLY A 37 1.66 4.71 -5.90
CA GLY A 37 1.04 5.84 -6.56
C GLY A 37 2.02 6.60 -7.44
N GLY A 38 1.49 7.53 -8.22
CA GLY A 38 2.28 8.47 -9.01
C GLY A 38 2.68 9.71 -8.21
N ALA A 39 3.44 10.58 -8.87
CA ALA A 39 3.84 11.86 -8.30
C ALA A 39 2.68 12.85 -8.18
N THR A 40 2.84 13.83 -7.31
CA THR A 40 1.88 14.92 -7.12
C THR A 40 1.55 15.65 -8.42
N ASN A 41 2.52 15.76 -9.33
CA ASN A 41 2.29 16.28 -10.68
C ASN A 41 1.63 15.18 -11.54
N GLY A 42 0.32 15.21 -11.62
CA GLY A 42 -0.51 14.27 -12.39
C GLY A 42 -1.22 13.18 -11.57
N ASP A 43 -0.84 12.98 -10.31
CA ASP A 43 -1.48 11.99 -9.41
C ASP A 43 -1.68 12.51 -7.98
N GLY A 44 -1.63 13.82 -7.77
CA GLY A 44 -1.72 14.44 -6.45
C GLY A 44 -3.02 14.20 -5.70
N TRP A 45 -4.07 13.83 -6.41
CA TRP A 45 -5.39 13.57 -5.85
C TRP A 45 -5.49 12.21 -5.11
N VAL A 46 -4.53 11.31 -5.29
CA VAL A 46 -4.51 10.00 -4.62
C VAL A 46 -3.86 10.03 -3.24
N ASP A 47 -3.31 11.18 -2.82
CA ASP A 47 -2.66 11.37 -1.51
C ASP A 47 -1.64 10.28 -1.16
N ALA A 48 -0.55 10.22 -1.92
CA ALA A 48 0.52 9.23 -1.70
C ALA A 48 1.10 9.27 -0.27
N LYS A 49 1.13 10.46 0.36
CA LYS A 49 1.60 10.59 1.75
C LYS A 49 0.62 9.97 2.74
N GLY A 50 -0.68 10.20 2.57
CA GLY A 50 -1.72 9.55 3.39
C GLY A 50 -1.72 8.04 3.22
N MET A 51 -1.57 7.53 1.98
CA MET A 51 -1.43 6.10 1.72
C MET A 51 -0.21 5.49 2.44
N PHE A 52 0.93 6.19 2.43
CA PHE A 52 2.12 5.78 3.18
C PHE A 52 1.88 5.77 4.69
N MET A 53 1.25 6.83 5.22
CA MET A 53 0.93 6.91 6.65
C MET A 53 0.00 5.77 7.08
N ALA A 54 -1.00 5.45 6.29
CA ALA A 54 -1.89 4.32 6.53
C ALA A 54 -1.14 2.98 6.49
N ALA A 55 -0.22 2.79 5.54
CA ALA A 55 0.64 1.61 5.46
C ALA A 55 1.51 1.45 6.72
N ALA A 56 2.13 2.52 7.18
CA ALA A 56 2.95 2.51 8.40
C ALA A 56 2.10 2.21 9.65
N ALA A 57 0.91 2.82 9.76
CA ALA A 57 -0.01 2.65 10.89
C ALA A 57 -0.61 1.24 10.97
N ALA A 58 -0.71 0.50 9.86
CA ALA A 58 -1.12 -0.91 9.84
C ALA A 58 -0.03 -1.87 10.38
N GLY A 59 1.21 -1.40 10.49
CA GLY A 59 2.38 -2.18 10.89
C GLY A 59 2.23 -2.98 12.19
N PRO A 60 1.67 -2.43 13.28
CA PRO A 60 1.48 -3.17 14.53
C PRO A 60 0.69 -4.47 14.38
N VAL A 61 -0.34 -4.50 13.50
CA VAL A 61 -1.13 -5.71 13.24
C VAL A 61 -0.29 -6.78 12.52
N TYR A 62 0.53 -6.38 11.55
CA TYR A 62 1.45 -7.29 10.87
C TYR A 62 2.47 -7.88 11.85
N LYS A 63 3.07 -7.06 12.72
CA LYS A 63 3.99 -7.52 13.75
C LYS A 63 3.34 -8.49 14.72
N LEU A 64 2.12 -8.22 15.15
CA LEU A 64 1.34 -9.10 16.02
C LEU A 64 1.14 -10.50 15.41
N LEU A 65 1.02 -10.57 14.09
CA LEU A 65 0.87 -11.81 13.34
C LEU A 65 2.21 -12.41 12.85
N GLY A 66 3.35 -11.94 13.41
CA GLY A 66 4.67 -12.45 13.08
C GLY A 66 5.18 -12.05 11.70
N ARG A 67 4.63 -10.97 11.12
CA ARG A 67 5.01 -10.43 9.82
C ARG A 67 5.84 -9.15 9.95
N LYS A 68 6.57 -8.82 8.89
CA LYS A 68 7.35 -7.58 8.84
C LYS A 68 6.44 -6.42 8.40
N ASP A 69 6.50 -5.32 9.12
CA ASP A 69 5.86 -4.08 8.72
C ASP A 69 6.63 -3.36 7.59
N LEU A 70 6.24 -2.10 7.33
CA LEU A 70 6.88 -1.26 6.31
C LEU A 70 8.35 -0.90 6.62
N GLY A 71 8.79 -1.05 7.87
CA GLY A 71 10.16 -0.81 8.32
C GLY A 71 10.48 0.63 8.67
N THR A 72 9.61 1.58 8.34
CA THR A 72 9.81 3.00 8.61
C THR A 72 8.50 3.76 8.75
N THR A 73 8.52 4.87 9.48
CA THR A 73 7.43 5.85 9.55
C THR A 73 7.79 7.17 8.86
N VAL A 74 8.98 7.23 8.24
CA VAL A 74 9.45 8.40 7.50
C VAL A 74 9.07 8.26 6.04
N PHE A 75 8.31 9.23 5.52
CA PHE A 75 7.90 9.23 4.12
C PHE A 75 9.13 9.26 3.20
N PRO A 76 9.28 8.29 2.28
CA PRO A 76 10.47 8.16 1.48
C PRO A 76 10.53 9.23 0.37
N PRO A 77 11.75 9.55 -0.11
CA PRO A 77 11.89 10.27 -1.37
C PRO A 77 11.19 9.52 -2.51
N ILE A 78 10.73 10.29 -3.51
CA ILE A 78 10.13 9.71 -4.72
C ILE A 78 11.09 8.72 -5.40
N GLU A 79 10.58 7.70 -6.03
CA GLU A 79 11.31 6.57 -6.65
C GLU A 79 12.01 5.64 -5.65
N THR A 80 11.85 5.83 -4.35
CA THR A 80 12.46 4.97 -3.35
C THR A 80 11.50 3.83 -3.01
N PRO A 81 11.79 2.57 -3.36
CA PRO A 81 10.97 1.43 -3.01
C PRO A 81 11.20 1.02 -1.55
N LEU A 82 10.14 0.77 -0.83
CA LEU A 82 10.13 0.14 0.49
C LEU A 82 9.46 -1.22 0.33
N ILE A 83 10.25 -2.26 0.07
CA ILE A 83 9.74 -3.60 -0.28
C ILE A 83 10.28 -4.74 0.58
N ASP A 84 11.04 -4.44 1.63
CA ASP A 84 11.67 -5.48 2.48
C ASP A 84 10.70 -6.15 3.47
N GLY A 85 9.56 -5.49 3.75
CA GLY A 85 8.50 -5.99 4.63
C GLY A 85 7.42 -6.77 3.90
N ASP A 86 6.37 -7.16 4.64
CA ASP A 86 5.13 -7.73 4.10
C ASP A 86 4.13 -6.60 3.73
N ILE A 87 4.36 -5.39 4.22
CA ILE A 87 3.77 -4.16 3.70
C ILE A 87 4.84 -3.47 2.86
N ALA A 88 4.48 -3.07 1.64
CA ALA A 88 5.38 -2.40 0.73
C ALA A 88 4.78 -1.08 0.23
N PHE A 89 5.64 -0.12 -0.09
CA PHE A 89 5.23 1.17 -0.63
C PHE A 89 6.22 1.67 -1.70
N ARG A 90 5.70 2.29 -2.76
CA ARG A 90 6.50 3.03 -3.74
C ARG A 90 5.70 4.16 -4.38
N GLN A 91 6.34 5.32 -4.51
CA GLN A 91 5.84 6.43 -5.33
C GLN A 91 6.78 6.68 -6.51
N HIS A 92 6.24 6.77 -7.72
CA HIS A 92 7.00 7.04 -8.94
C HIS A 92 6.79 8.46 -9.47
N THR A 93 7.66 8.93 -10.36
CA THR A 93 7.61 10.29 -10.94
C THR A 93 6.56 10.50 -12.02
N GLY A 94 5.98 9.43 -12.57
CA GLY A 94 4.91 9.51 -13.56
C GLY A 94 3.57 10.00 -12.99
N GLY A 95 2.61 10.28 -13.85
CA GLY A 95 1.24 10.62 -13.46
C GLY A 95 0.41 9.41 -13.05
N HIS A 96 -0.91 9.48 -13.25
CA HIS A 96 -1.85 8.42 -12.88
C HIS A 96 -1.73 7.20 -13.80
N THR A 97 -0.73 6.36 -13.53
CA THR A 97 -0.46 5.10 -14.26
C THR A 97 0.26 4.09 -13.36
N PRO A 98 -0.07 2.81 -13.40
CA PRO A 98 0.64 1.79 -12.63
C PRO A 98 1.96 1.33 -13.28
N ALA A 99 2.17 1.67 -14.57
CA ALA A 99 3.26 1.10 -15.37
C ALA A 99 4.66 1.20 -14.73
N PRO A 100 5.09 2.35 -14.16
CA PRO A 100 6.43 2.44 -13.55
C PRO A 100 6.61 1.61 -12.29
N ASN A 101 5.52 1.16 -11.66
CA ASN A 101 5.58 0.35 -10.43
C ASN A 101 5.67 -1.15 -10.69
N TRP A 102 5.38 -1.63 -11.91
CA TRP A 102 5.37 -3.05 -12.22
C TRP A 102 6.68 -3.78 -11.92
N PRO A 103 7.88 -3.26 -12.28
CA PRO A 103 9.12 -3.95 -11.94
C PRO A 103 9.28 -4.17 -10.43
N THR A 104 9.04 -3.12 -9.64
CA THR A 104 9.12 -3.18 -8.17
C THR A 104 8.05 -4.11 -7.57
N PHE A 105 6.83 -4.09 -8.13
CA PHE A 105 5.77 -5.00 -7.72
C PHE A 105 6.15 -6.46 -7.98
N LEU A 106 6.70 -6.77 -9.15
CA LEU A 106 7.13 -8.14 -9.48
C LEU A 106 8.26 -8.62 -8.58
N GLU A 107 9.22 -7.75 -8.26
CA GLU A 107 10.27 -8.05 -7.29
C GLU A 107 9.67 -8.36 -5.90
N PHE A 108 8.77 -7.52 -5.41
CA PHE A 108 8.06 -7.75 -4.15
C PHE A 108 7.26 -9.05 -4.18
N ALA A 109 6.45 -9.26 -5.22
CA ALA A 109 5.55 -10.40 -5.34
C ALA A 109 6.30 -11.74 -5.49
N SER A 110 7.48 -11.74 -6.12
CA SER A 110 8.28 -12.95 -6.32
C SER A 110 8.65 -13.66 -5.00
N ARG A 111 8.66 -12.96 -3.89
CA ARG A 111 8.92 -13.55 -2.57
C ARG A 111 7.78 -14.44 -2.06
N TYR A 112 6.58 -14.28 -2.61
CA TYR A 112 5.35 -14.94 -2.15
C TYR A 112 4.75 -15.86 -3.21
N LEU A 113 5.06 -15.61 -4.49
CA LEU A 113 4.53 -16.37 -5.61
C LEU A 113 5.62 -17.33 -6.11
N HIS A 114 5.49 -18.58 -5.76
CA HIS A 114 6.34 -19.63 -6.31
C HIS A 114 5.68 -20.22 -7.55
N ALA A 115 6.43 -20.37 -8.64
CA ALA A 115 5.94 -21.15 -9.77
C ALA A 115 5.67 -22.59 -9.30
N PRO A 116 4.55 -23.22 -9.72
CA PRO A 116 4.36 -24.64 -9.43
C PRO A 116 5.55 -25.40 -9.99
N GLU A 117 6.14 -26.30 -9.20
CA GLU A 117 7.19 -27.21 -9.67
C GLU A 117 6.65 -27.92 -10.91
N SER A 118 7.34 -27.76 -12.04
CA SER A 118 7.00 -28.49 -13.25
C SER A 118 7.14 -30.00 -12.92
N THR A 119 6.02 -30.67 -12.74
CA THR A 119 6.02 -32.13 -12.67
C THR A 119 6.54 -32.63 -14.01
N GLN A 120 7.84 -32.89 -14.08
CA GLN A 120 8.39 -33.61 -15.23
C GLN A 120 7.70 -34.98 -15.22
N ALA A 121 6.75 -35.15 -16.14
CA ALA A 121 6.20 -36.44 -16.46
C ALA A 121 7.37 -37.34 -16.92
N LYS A 122 7.65 -38.38 -16.14
CA LYS A 122 8.52 -39.48 -16.56
C LYS A 122 7.82 -40.31 -17.61
#